data_68fcdb9daa68294d1147b0a5b97f75d2
#
_entry.id   68fcdb9daa68294d1147b0a5b97f75d2
#
_cell.length_a   1.000
_cell.length_b   1.000
_cell.length_c   1.000
_cell.angle_alpha   90.00
_cell.angle_beta   90.00
_cell.angle_gamma   90.00
#
_symmetry.space_group_name_H-M   'P 1'
#
loop_
_entity.id
_entity.type
_entity.pdbx_description
1 polymer ?
#
loop_
_entity_poly.entity_id
_entity_poly.type
_entity_poly.pdbx_seq_one_letter_code
_entity_poly.pdbx_strand_id
1 'polypeptide(L)'
;MAAIYGPREAVPRHTQNPLRAIVNARYNMAAFSVDDRKRPGPDRRSTEISKVISEALEHVILLEKFPRASIDVNIEILDAEAGTSCAGLTAAAVAFVDAGIPMKDIPVACAAGKIEDQIVLDLGKEEDNFGSADMPLAISPRTGEILLLQMDGHLTEEEFDKAFDLALKGCFIVSDLQKKAILEKYKPILEEE
;
A
#
# COMPACT_ATOMS: atom_id res chain seq x y z
N MET A 1 -3.71 3.38 -9.44
CA MET A 1 -3.05 4.67 -9.68
C MET A 1 -2.89 5.42 -8.36
N ALA A 2 -1.74 6.06 -8.13
CA ALA A 2 -1.56 6.89 -6.94
C ALA A 2 -0.95 8.24 -7.32
N ALA A 3 -1.35 9.30 -6.60
CA ALA A 3 -0.85 10.65 -6.78
C ALA A 3 -0.54 11.29 -5.43
N ILE A 4 0.63 11.92 -5.33
CA ILE A 4 1.10 12.62 -4.14
C ILE A 4 0.92 14.13 -4.32
N TYR A 5 0.36 14.76 -3.33
CA TYR A 5 0.14 16.20 -3.30
C TYR A 5 0.73 16.80 -2.01
N GLY A 6 1.81 17.53 -2.16
CA GLY A 6 2.56 18.12 -1.04
C GLY A 6 4.06 17.83 -1.12
N PRO A 7 4.83 18.16 -0.06
CA PRO A 7 4.39 18.72 1.22
C PRO A 7 3.82 20.15 1.09
N ARG A 8 2.74 20.45 1.77
CA ARG A 8 2.11 21.78 1.82
C ARG A 8 1.72 22.14 3.25
N GLU A 9 1.45 23.40 3.54
CA GLU A 9 0.98 23.81 4.86
C GLU A 9 -0.31 23.05 5.22
N ALA A 10 -0.33 22.41 6.38
CA ALA A 10 -1.50 21.68 6.83
C ALA A 10 -2.64 22.67 7.21
N VAL A 11 -3.82 22.42 6.66
CA VAL A 11 -5.02 23.20 6.87
C VAL A 11 -6.15 22.28 7.32
N PRO A 12 -6.90 22.67 8.37
CA PRO A 12 -6.83 23.88 9.19
C PRO A 12 -5.63 23.89 10.16
N ARG A 13 -5.21 25.09 10.62
CA ARG A 13 -3.99 25.25 11.44
C ARG A 13 -3.96 24.41 12.72
N HIS A 14 -5.11 24.08 13.30
CA HIS A 14 -5.16 23.25 14.52
C HIS A 14 -4.80 21.78 14.28
N THR A 15 -4.76 21.30 13.03
CA THR A 15 -4.30 19.97 12.69
C THR A 15 -2.79 19.87 12.53
N GLN A 16 -2.10 21.02 12.47
CA GLN A 16 -0.65 21.05 12.26
C GLN A 16 0.11 20.38 13.42
N ASN A 17 1.02 19.48 13.07
CA ASN A 17 1.99 18.96 14.03
C ASN A 17 3.28 19.79 13.92
N PRO A 18 3.75 20.44 15.01
CA PRO A 18 4.94 21.28 14.97
C PRO A 18 6.25 20.52 14.75
N LEU A 19 6.26 19.19 14.93
CA LEU A 19 7.46 18.36 14.88
C LEU A 19 7.59 17.57 13.57
N ARG A 20 6.47 17.28 12.89
CA ARG A 20 6.46 16.44 11.69
C ARG A 20 5.31 16.78 10.75
N ALA A 21 5.40 16.31 9.51
CA ALA A 21 4.25 16.32 8.60
C ALA A 21 3.20 15.27 9.00
N ILE A 22 2.01 15.45 8.42
CA ILE A 22 0.88 14.51 8.52
C ILE A 22 0.69 13.89 7.14
N VAL A 23 0.48 12.58 7.09
CA VAL A 23 0.12 11.86 5.86
C VAL A 23 -1.38 11.60 5.86
N ASN A 24 -2.06 12.04 4.82
CA ASN A 24 -3.48 11.80 4.61
C ASN A 24 -3.66 10.92 3.37
N ALA A 25 -3.81 9.62 3.53
CA ALA A 25 -4.15 8.77 2.41
C ALA A 25 -5.67 8.77 2.19
N ARG A 26 -6.04 8.82 0.93
CA ARG A 26 -7.41 8.64 0.45
C ARG A 26 -7.42 7.51 -0.55
N TYR A 27 -7.91 6.38 -0.11
CA TYR A 27 -8.16 5.23 -0.97
C TYR A 27 -9.58 5.33 -1.53
N ASN A 28 -9.72 5.17 -2.83
CA ASN A 28 -10.98 5.12 -3.52
C ASN A 28 -10.98 4.05 -4.61
N MET A 29 -12.12 3.44 -4.84
CA MET A 29 -12.36 2.55 -5.97
C MET A 29 -13.20 3.30 -6.99
N ALA A 30 -12.72 3.39 -8.23
CA ALA A 30 -13.48 3.98 -9.31
C ALA A 30 -14.83 3.26 -9.48
N ALA A 31 -15.86 3.99 -9.82
CA ALA A 31 -17.22 3.42 -9.93
C ALA A 31 -17.29 2.23 -10.91
N PHE A 32 -16.41 2.18 -11.89
CA PHE A 32 -16.30 1.15 -12.92
C PHE A 32 -15.25 0.06 -12.62
N SER A 33 -14.56 0.14 -11.46
CA SER A 33 -13.49 -0.82 -11.09
C SER A 33 -14.01 -2.20 -10.71
N VAL A 34 -15.30 -2.36 -10.54
CA VAL A 34 -16.02 -3.60 -10.20
C VAL A 34 -17.20 -3.80 -11.14
N ASP A 35 -17.64 -5.04 -11.33
CA ASP A 35 -18.76 -5.38 -12.21
C ASP A 35 -20.05 -4.68 -11.78
N ASP A 36 -20.37 -4.74 -10.49
CA ASP A 36 -21.47 -4.00 -9.90
C ASP A 36 -21.00 -2.57 -9.56
N ARG A 37 -21.42 -1.61 -10.40
CA ARG A 37 -21.01 -0.22 -10.31
C ARG A 37 -21.08 0.33 -8.89
N LYS A 38 -19.92 0.69 -8.35
CA LYS A 38 -19.79 1.23 -7.01
C LYS A 38 -20.35 2.66 -6.91
N ARG A 39 -21.02 2.97 -5.81
CA ARG A 39 -21.47 4.33 -5.52
C ARG A 39 -20.27 5.24 -5.26
N PRO A 40 -20.25 6.47 -5.78
CA PRO A 40 -19.20 7.43 -5.47
C PRO A 40 -19.27 7.83 -3.99
N GLY A 41 -18.12 8.03 -3.39
CA GLY A 41 -17.96 8.50 -2.02
C GLY A 41 -17.33 7.46 -1.08
N PRO A 42 -16.83 7.91 0.08
CA PRO A 42 -16.18 7.04 1.03
C PRO A 42 -17.19 6.07 1.66
N ASP A 43 -16.79 4.83 1.77
CA ASP A 43 -17.46 3.79 2.53
C ASP A 43 -16.59 3.36 3.74
N ARG A 44 -17.10 2.44 4.56
CA ARG A 44 -16.38 1.94 5.73
C ARG A 44 -15.06 1.30 5.34
N ARG A 45 -15.05 0.46 4.30
CA ARG A 45 -13.83 -0.25 3.82
C ARG A 45 -12.80 0.74 3.28
N SER A 46 -13.20 1.71 2.46
CA SER A 46 -12.27 2.72 1.93
C SER A 46 -11.68 3.61 3.02
N THR A 47 -12.46 3.93 4.05
CA THR A 47 -11.99 4.69 5.19
C THR A 47 -10.96 3.90 6.02
N GLU A 48 -11.21 2.61 6.26
CA GLU A 48 -10.30 1.72 6.96
C GLU A 48 -8.99 1.54 6.20
N ILE A 49 -9.06 1.21 4.92
CA ILE A 49 -7.86 1.06 4.07
C ILE A 49 -7.07 2.37 4.00
N SER A 50 -7.74 3.51 3.89
CA SER A 50 -7.09 4.83 3.90
C SER A 50 -6.28 5.06 5.17
N LYS A 51 -6.86 4.71 6.33
CA LYS A 51 -6.19 4.83 7.63
C LYS A 51 -4.97 3.92 7.71
N VAL A 52 -5.12 2.65 7.37
CA VAL A 52 -4.06 1.65 7.42
C VAL A 52 -2.88 2.03 6.50
N ILE A 53 -3.17 2.48 5.28
CA ILE A 53 -2.13 2.97 4.35
C ILE A 53 -1.44 4.22 4.90
N SER A 54 -2.18 5.17 5.49
CA SER A 54 -1.56 6.35 6.12
C SER A 54 -0.58 5.95 7.21
N GLU A 55 -0.98 5.04 8.11
CA GLU A 55 -0.15 4.56 9.21
C GLU A 55 1.11 3.83 8.70
N ALA A 56 0.97 2.95 7.71
CA ALA A 56 2.10 2.26 7.11
C ALA A 56 3.10 3.23 6.44
N LEU A 57 2.62 4.23 5.73
CA LEU A 57 3.44 5.24 5.08
C LEU A 57 4.14 6.17 6.10
N GLU A 58 3.47 6.55 7.18
CA GLU A 58 4.07 7.38 8.25
C GLU A 58 5.32 6.75 8.88
N HIS A 59 5.41 5.42 8.94
CA HIS A 59 6.56 4.71 9.50
C HIS A 59 7.82 4.81 8.61
N VAL A 60 7.63 4.89 7.30
CA VAL A 60 8.74 4.84 6.34
C VAL A 60 9.14 6.20 5.78
N ILE A 61 8.28 7.22 5.85
CA ILE A 61 8.58 8.56 5.37
C ILE A 61 9.33 9.36 6.44
N LEU A 62 10.31 10.18 6.05
CA LEU A 62 11.04 11.08 6.95
C LEU A 62 10.22 12.35 7.20
N LEU A 63 9.09 12.20 7.92
CA LEU A 63 8.09 13.26 8.15
C LEU A 63 8.63 14.45 8.95
N GLU A 64 9.63 14.22 9.79
CA GLU A 64 10.30 15.23 10.60
C GLU A 64 11.03 16.30 9.78
N LYS A 65 11.29 16.02 8.50
CA LYS A 65 11.84 17.01 7.56
C LYS A 65 10.84 18.08 7.13
N PHE A 66 9.55 17.85 7.38
CA PHE A 66 8.47 18.72 6.92
C PHE A 66 7.53 19.10 8.08
N PRO A 67 8.00 19.85 9.10
CA PRO A 67 7.17 20.24 10.22
C PRO A 67 6.00 21.12 9.75
N ARG A 68 4.83 20.96 10.38
CA ARG A 68 3.58 21.69 10.08
C ARG A 68 3.00 21.46 8.68
N ALA A 69 3.57 20.55 7.90
CA ALA A 69 3.08 20.21 6.57
C ALA A 69 2.08 19.06 6.58
N SER A 70 1.29 18.96 5.52
CA SER A 70 0.54 17.77 5.16
C SER A 70 0.96 17.25 3.80
N ILE A 71 0.92 15.95 3.64
CA ILE A 71 1.13 15.24 2.38
C ILE A 71 -0.12 14.42 2.12
N ASP A 72 -0.84 14.75 1.06
CA ASP A 72 -2.04 14.03 0.68
C ASP A 72 -1.72 12.98 -0.38
N VAL A 73 -2.20 11.77 -0.15
CA VAL A 73 -1.99 10.61 -1.02
C VAL A 73 -3.35 10.19 -1.57
N ASN A 74 -3.56 10.36 -2.85
CA ASN A 74 -4.78 9.94 -3.51
C ASN A 74 -4.52 8.64 -4.27
N ILE A 75 -5.23 7.59 -3.87
CA ILE A 75 -5.13 6.24 -4.44
C ILE A 75 -6.45 5.94 -5.12
N GLU A 76 -6.41 5.67 -6.43
CA GLU A 76 -7.58 5.35 -7.24
C GLU A 76 -7.39 3.95 -7.83
N ILE A 77 -8.25 3.02 -7.46
CA ILE A 77 -8.30 1.67 -8.01
C ILE A 77 -9.14 1.72 -9.27
N LEU A 78 -8.54 1.37 -10.40
CA LEU A 78 -9.19 1.43 -11.72
C LEU A 78 -9.80 0.09 -12.11
N ASP A 79 -9.23 -1.01 -11.59
CA ASP A 79 -9.69 -2.37 -11.79
C ASP A 79 -9.45 -3.17 -10.50
N ALA A 80 -10.44 -3.91 -10.04
CA ALA A 80 -10.44 -4.55 -8.73
C ALA A 80 -10.68 -6.07 -8.85
N GLU A 81 -9.58 -6.81 -8.86
CA GLU A 81 -9.51 -8.27 -8.93
C GLU A 81 -9.04 -8.90 -7.61
N ALA A 82 -9.42 -8.33 -6.45
CA ALA A 82 -8.89 -8.60 -5.10
C ALA A 82 -7.53 -7.91 -4.83
N GLY A 83 -6.97 -8.06 -3.63
CA GLY A 83 -5.66 -7.51 -3.25
C GLY A 83 -5.49 -5.99 -3.40
N THR A 84 -6.57 -5.23 -3.53
CA THR A 84 -6.55 -3.80 -3.88
C THR A 84 -5.89 -2.91 -2.83
N SER A 85 -5.88 -3.31 -1.56
CA SER A 85 -5.16 -2.61 -0.48
C SER A 85 -3.64 -2.72 -0.66
N CYS A 86 -3.14 -3.91 -0.99
CA CYS A 86 -1.73 -4.17 -1.28
C CYS A 86 -1.27 -3.40 -2.53
N ALA A 87 -2.04 -3.46 -3.61
CA ALA A 87 -1.78 -2.72 -4.83
C ALA A 87 -1.79 -1.19 -4.58
N GLY A 88 -2.73 -0.71 -3.76
CA GLY A 88 -2.84 0.70 -3.39
C GLY A 88 -1.64 1.22 -2.61
N LEU A 89 -1.18 0.46 -1.59
CA LEU A 89 0.01 0.81 -0.81
C LEU A 89 1.27 0.78 -1.68
N THR A 90 1.44 -0.26 -2.49
CA THR A 90 2.58 -0.41 -3.41
C THR A 90 2.65 0.73 -4.43
N ALA A 91 1.50 1.13 -5.01
CA ALA A 91 1.43 2.27 -5.92
C ALA A 91 1.75 3.61 -5.22
N ALA A 92 1.24 3.80 -3.99
CA ALA A 92 1.53 4.98 -3.20
C ALA A 92 3.03 5.08 -2.86
N ALA A 93 3.67 3.98 -2.49
CA ALA A 93 5.10 3.91 -2.20
C ALA A 93 5.95 4.37 -3.39
N VAL A 94 5.67 3.87 -4.58
CA VAL A 94 6.35 4.30 -5.82
C VAL A 94 6.09 5.77 -6.11
N ALA A 95 4.85 6.26 -5.92
CA ALA A 95 4.50 7.66 -6.15
C ALA A 95 5.26 8.61 -5.19
N PHE A 96 5.53 8.19 -3.94
CA PHE A 96 6.37 8.97 -3.01
C PHE A 96 7.82 9.10 -3.50
N VAL A 97 8.39 8.03 -4.02
CA VAL A 97 9.74 8.05 -4.60
C VAL A 97 9.75 8.98 -5.82
N ASP A 98 8.75 8.86 -6.69
CA ASP A 98 8.61 9.69 -7.90
C ASP A 98 8.42 11.17 -7.57
N ALA A 99 7.75 11.49 -6.46
CA ALA A 99 7.60 12.85 -5.94
C ALA A 99 8.87 13.40 -5.27
N GLY A 100 9.93 12.61 -5.12
CA GLY A 100 11.18 13.01 -4.48
C GLY A 100 11.06 13.21 -2.97
N ILE A 101 10.06 12.64 -2.33
CA ILE A 101 9.89 12.73 -0.87
C ILE A 101 10.81 11.72 -0.18
N PRO A 102 11.67 12.16 0.75
CA PRO A 102 12.65 11.28 1.38
C PRO A 102 11.97 10.23 2.26
N MET A 103 12.37 8.98 2.05
CA MET A 103 11.88 7.80 2.75
C MET A 103 13.03 6.99 3.34
N LYS A 104 12.76 6.27 4.42
CA LYS A 104 13.70 5.29 5.01
C LYS A 104 13.83 4.07 4.11
N ASP A 105 12.70 3.65 3.54
CA ASP A 105 12.57 2.49 2.66
C ASP A 105 11.32 2.61 1.78
N ILE A 106 11.22 1.78 0.75
CA ILE A 106 10.05 1.70 -0.13
C ILE A 106 9.17 0.56 0.36
N PRO A 107 8.03 0.84 1.00
CA PRO A 107 7.14 -0.21 1.49
C PRO A 107 6.54 -0.99 0.33
N VAL A 108 6.33 -2.25 0.59
CA VAL A 108 5.75 -3.20 -0.36
C VAL A 108 4.70 -4.05 0.33
N ALA A 109 3.66 -4.42 -0.38
CA ALA A 109 2.62 -5.28 0.13
C ALA A 109 2.27 -6.39 -0.85
N CYS A 110 1.94 -7.54 -0.30
CA CYS A 110 1.42 -8.69 -1.01
C CYS A 110 0.46 -9.46 -0.09
N ALA A 111 -0.50 -10.16 -0.65
CA ALA A 111 -1.41 -11.00 0.13
C ALA A 111 -1.16 -12.48 -0.16
N ALA A 112 -1.38 -13.31 0.84
CA ALA A 112 -1.49 -14.75 0.69
C ALA A 112 -2.81 -15.20 1.32
N GLY A 113 -3.38 -16.26 0.82
CA GLY A 113 -4.62 -16.77 1.38
C GLY A 113 -4.77 -18.27 1.24
N LYS A 114 -5.89 -18.77 1.73
CA LYS A 114 -6.21 -20.20 1.72
C LYS A 114 -7.42 -20.49 0.86
N ILE A 115 -7.23 -21.35 -0.13
CA ILE A 115 -8.28 -21.89 -0.97
C ILE A 115 -8.33 -23.40 -0.73
N GLU A 116 -9.47 -23.90 -0.24
CA GLU A 116 -9.59 -25.29 0.21
C GLU A 116 -8.49 -25.65 1.22
N ASP A 117 -7.55 -26.53 0.85
CA ASP A 117 -6.41 -26.95 1.68
C ASP A 117 -5.06 -26.41 1.19
N GLN A 118 -5.06 -25.44 0.27
CA GLN A 118 -3.85 -24.90 -0.33
C GLN A 118 -3.64 -23.42 0.06
N ILE A 119 -2.39 -23.09 0.42
CA ILE A 119 -1.97 -21.71 0.61
C ILE A 119 -1.46 -21.17 -0.74
N VAL A 120 -2.03 -20.06 -1.17
CA VAL A 120 -1.75 -19.42 -2.46
C VAL A 120 -1.34 -17.97 -2.26
N LEU A 121 -0.60 -17.44 -3.24
CA LEU A 121 -0.14 -16.05 -3.26
C LEU A 121 -1.00 -15.24 -4.21
N ASP A 122 -1.35 -14.03 -3.80
CA ASP A 122 -2.03 -13.02 -4.63
C ASP A 122 -3.36 -13.52 -5.20
N LEU A 123 -4.33 -13.68 -4.29
CA LEU A 123 -5.68 -14.19 -4.60
C LEU A 123 -6.36 -13.36 -5.68
N GLY A 124 -6.94 -14.02 -6.66
CA GLY A 124 -7.88 -13.42 -7.61
C GLY A 124 -9.27 -13.22 -6.98
N LYS A 125 -10.15 -12.50 -7.66
CA LYS A 125 -11.49 -12.14 -7.16
C LYS A 125 -12.35 -13.34 -6.76
N GLU A 126 -12.35 -14.39 -7.58
CA GLU A 126 -13.11 -15.62 -7.27
C GLU A 126 -12.49 -16.36 -6.08
N GLU A 127 -11.16 -16.39 -6.02
CA GLU A 127 -10.38 -17.01 -4.97
C GLU A 127 -10.58 -16.30 -3.62
N ASP A 128 -10.59 -14.97 -3.61
CA ASP A 128 -10.86 -14.14 -2.43
C ASP A 128 -12.31 -14.34 -1.92
N ASN A 129 -13.29 -14.42 -2.83
CA ASN A 129 -14.70 -14.60 -2.48
C ASN A 129 -15.03 -15.99 -1.95
N PHE A 130 -14.38 -17.03 -2.43
CA PHE A 130 -14.61 -18.42 -2.06
C PHE A 130 -13.52 -19.02 -1.17
N GLY A 131 -12.43 -18.29 -0.97
CA GLY A 131 -11.32 -18.67 -0.10
C GLY A 131 -11.73 -18.72 1.38
N SER A 132 -10.97 -19.49 2.15
CA SER A 132 -11.19 -19.66 3.58
C SER A 132 -10.50 -18.59 4.42
N ALA A 133 -9.46 -17.94 3.89
CA ALA A 133 -8.73 -16.86 4.53
C ALA A 133 -7.96 -16.02 3.52
N ASP A 134 -7.83 -14.72 3.84
CA ASP A 134 -6.94 -13.75 3.17
C ASP A 134 -6.06 -13.05 4.21
N MET A 135 -4.79 -12.92 3.89
CA MET A 135 -3.78 -12.32 4.79
C MET A 135 -2.90 -11.32 4.02
N PRO A 136 -3.32 -10.06 3.92
CA PRO A 136 -2.47 -8.99 3.41
C PRO A 136 -1.33 -8.67 4.38
N LEU A 137 -0.11 -8.64 3.84
CA LEU A 137 1.12 -8.31 4.53
C LEU A 137 1.79 -7.13 3.84
N ALA A 138 2.22 -6.13 4.62
CA ALA A 138 3.11 -5.08 4.14
C ALA A 138 4.38 -5.00 4.99
N ILE A 139 5.50 -4.84 4.33
CA ILE A 139 6.81 -4.77 4.97
C ILE A 139 7.66 -3.62 4.45
N SER A 140 8.67 -3.27 5.23
CA SER A 140 9.84 -2.52 4.80
C SER A 140 10.93 -3.52 4.38
N PRO A 141 11.22 -3.71 3.08
CA PRO A 141 12.09 -4.79 2.63
C PRO A 141 13.53 -4.72 3.16
N ARG A 142 14.03 -3.51 3.44
CA ARG A 142 15.39 -3.29 3.93
C ARG A 142 15.56 -3.59 5.42
N THR A 143 14.55 -3.26 6.22
CA THR A 143 14.60 -3.42 7.69
C THR A 143 13.94 -4.72 8.15
N GLY A 144 13.07 -5.31 7.33
CA GLY A 144 12.24 -6.45 7.69
C GLY A 144 11.09 -6.10 8.63
N GLU A 145 10.83 -4.81 8.87
CA GLU A 145 9.72 -4.37 9.72
C GLU A 145 8.39 -4.65 9.06
N ILE A 146 7.46 -5.21 9.82
CA ILE A 146 6.06 -5.40 9.39
C ILE A 146 5.33 -4.08 9.59
N LEU A 147 4.80 -3.53 8.50
CA LEU A 147 4.07 -2.27 8.48
C LEU A 147 2.55 -2.49 8.55
N LEU A 148 2.10 -3.62 8.04
CA LEU A 148 0.72 -4.08 8.06
C LEU A 148 0.70 -5.59 8.08
N LEU A 149 -0.12 -6.15 8.96
CA LEU A 149 -0.51 -7.55 8.93
C LEU A 149 -1.99 -7.60 9.33
N GLN A 150 -2.82 -8.05 8.43
CA GLN A 150 -4.24 -8.32 8.66
C GLN A 150 -4.52 -9.78 8.30
N MET A 151 -5.57 -10.32 8.84
CA MET A 151 -6.06 -11.65 8.48
C MET A 151 -7.58 -11.63 8.55
N ASP A 152 -8.20 -12.05 7.47
CA ASP A 152 -9.62 -12.35 7.42
C ASP A 152 -9.79 -13.86 7.20
N GLY A 153 -10.75 -14.48 7.93
CA GLY A 153 -10.96 -15.92 7.91
C GLY A 153 -10.18 -16.70 8.98
N HIS A 154 -9.93 -17.98 8.72
CA HIS A 154 -9.32 -18.90 9.68
C HIS A 154 -8.15 -19.68 9.07
N LEU A 155 -6.99 -19.59 9.73
CA LEU A 155 -5.80 -20.39 9.46
C LEU A 155 -5.39 -21.12 10.73
N THR A 156 -4.88 -22.33 10.61
CA THR A 156 -4.14 -22.99 11.69
C THR A 156 -2.77 -22.32 11.82
N GLU A 157 -2.06 -22.55 12.93
CA GLU A 157 -0.72 -21.99 13.15
C GLU A 157 0.25 -22.39 12.04
N GLU A 158 0.24 -23.66 11.62
CA GLU A 158 1.11 -24.13 10.52
C GLU A 158 0.74 -23.52 9.16
N GLU A 159 -0.54 -23.26 8.92
CA GLU A 159 -1.02 -22.61 7.68
C GLU A 159 -0.68 -21.12 7.69
N PHE A 160 -0.79 -20.48 8.86
CA PHE A 160 -0.38 -19.08 9.04
C PHE A 160 1.10 -18.90 8.74
N ASP A 161 1.97 -19.74 9.29
CA ASP A 161 3.42 -19.69 9.02
C ASP A 161 3.72 -19.84 7.53
N LYS A 162 3.06 -20.79 6.86
CA LYS A 162 3.22 -20.97 5.40
C LYS A 162 2.72 -19.78 4.60
N ALA A 163 1.55 -19.21 4.97
CA ALA A 163 0.98 -18.04 4.31
C ALA A 163 1.87 -16.81 4.51
N PHE A 164 2.39 -16.62 5.72
CA PHE A 164 3.32 -15.53 6.03
C PHE A 164 4.62 -15.63 5.22
N ASP A 165 5.24 -16.79 5.19
CA ASP A 165 6.45 -17.04 4.40
C ASP A 165 6.22 -16.82 2.90
N LEU A 166 5.05 -17.21 2.40
CA LEU A 166 4.67 -17.03 1.00
C LEU A 166 4.43 -15.57 0.67
N ALA A 167 3.66 -14.84 1.50
CA ALA A 167 3.43 -13.41 1.36
C ALA A 167 4.74 -12.62 1.42
N LEU A 168 5.65 -13.00 2.33
CA LEU A 168 6.97 -12.39 2.45
C LEU A 168 7.80 -12.55 1.17
N LYS A 169 7.80 -13.75 0.56
CA LYS A 169 8.45 -13.98 -0.74
C LYS A 169 7.82 -13.11 -1.84
N GLY A 170 6.50 -13.03 -1.88
CA GLY A 170 5.77 -12.14 -2.78
C GLY A 170 6.18 -10.68 -2.63
N CYS A 171 6.29 -10.20 -1.39
CA CYS A 171 6.76 -8.85 -1.10
C CYS A 171 8.17 -8.58 -1.68
N PHE A 172 9.11 -9.50 -1.57
CA PHE A 172 10.45 -9.30 -2.16
C PHE A 172 10.41 -9.25 -3.69
N ILE A 173 9.60 -10.08 -4.34
CA ILE A 173 9.42 -10.04 -5.81
C ILE A 173 8.86 -8.67 -6.23
N VAL A 174 7.82 -8.19 -5.56
CA VAL A 174 7.21 -6.89 -5.84
C VAL A 174 8.19 -5.74 -5.57
N SER A 175 9.00 -5.84 -4.50
CA SER A 175 10.06 -4.85 -4.20
C SER A 175 11.07 -4.70 -5.34
N ASP A 176 11.49 -5.81 -5.93
CA ASP A 176 12.44 -5.78 -7.05
C ASP A 176 11.81 -5.19 -8.31
N LEU A 177 10.52 -5.48 -8.54
CA LEU A 177 9.75 -4.85 -9.63
C LEU A 177 9.59 -3.33 -9.44
N GLN A 178 9.30 -2.86 -8.21
CA GLN A 178 9.23 -1.44 -7.88
C GLN A 178 10.57 -0.74 -8.20
N LYS A 179 11.68 -1.30 -7.70
CA LYS A 179 13.03 -0.75 -7.93
C LYS A 179 13.35 -0.69 -9.41
N LYS A 180 13.07 -1.77 -10.15
CA LYS A 180 13.29 -1.83 -11.59
C LYS A 180 12.49 -0.76 -12.34
N ALA A 181 11.21 -0.62 -12.05
CA ALA A 181 10.35 0.37 -12.68
C ALA A 181 10.82 1.82 -12.42
N ILE A 182 11.26 2.12 -11.19
CA ILE A 182 11.80 3.42 -10.84
C ILE A 182 13.11 3.68 -11.61
N LEU A 183 14.04 2.72 -11.62
CA LEU A 183 15.33 2.86 -12.32
C LEU A 183 15.13 3.02 -13.84
N GLU A 184 14.24 2.28 -14.45
CA GLU A 184 13.92 2.39 -15.88
C GLU A 184 13.39 3.79 -16.24
N LYS A 185 12.56 4.37 -15.38
CA LYS A 185 12.03 5.74 -15.58
C LYS A 185 13.12 6.80 -15.58
N TYR A 186 14.11 6.68 -14.67
CA TYR A 186 15.14 7.71 -14.49
C TYR A 186 16.45 7.41 -15.21
N LYS A 187 16.63 6.23 -15.78
CA LYS A 187 17.84 5.87 -16.51
C LYS A 187 18.21 6.83 -17.67
N PRO A 188 17.28 7.29 -18.50
CA PRO A 188 17.63 8.24 -19.58
C PRO A 188 18.21 9.56 -19.07
N ILE A 189 17.77 10.02 -17.89
CA ILE A 189 18.21 11.28 -17.27
C ILE A 189 19.65 11.14 -16.76
N LEU A 190 20.01 9.96 -16.26
CA LEU A 190 21.35 9.69 -15.71
C LEU A 190 22.40 9.42 -16.81
N GLU A 191 21.98 9.09 -18.02
CA GLU A 191 22.88 8.86 -19.18
C GLU A 191 23.17 10.17 -19.96
N GLU A 192 22.41 11.25 -19.70
CA GLU A 192 22.60 12.57 -20.35
C GLU A 192 23.51 13.51 -19.54
N GLU A 193 23.94 13.16 -18.32
CA GLU A 193 24.94 13.87 -17.50
C GLU A 193 26.35 13.25 -17.66
#